data_9db2d305a8be99c3686d19f7a4209659
#
_entry.id   9db2d305a8be99c3686d19f7a4209659
#
_cell.length_a   1.000
_cell.length_b   1.000
_cell.length_c   1.000
_cell.angle_alpha   90.00
_cell.angle_beta   90.00
_cell.angle_gamma   90.00
#
_symmetry.space_group_name_H-M   'P 1'
#
loop_
_entity.id
_entity.type
_entity.pdbx_description
1 polymer ?
#
loop_
_entity_poly.entity_id
_entity_poly.type
_entity_poly.pdbx_seq_one_letter_code
_entity_poly.pdbx_strand_id
1 'polypeptide(L)'
;RLEITNMQFPADGGDYVVSGSYTTADGQSHALDDSAAITVIANTPLQAAVSWLDAQPWVAAWNSNPFLGMFFKPQLLLTSFASLFPGWLVCLGIVLVCYPFAIVLGLAFAMLKTSRHKVLRAIAICYINLLRGTPLFLQIYIMFFGLPMVGINIDNNVLGVIVMAVNSSAYLAEIFRAGIQSIPQGQYEAAASLGMNGFQTMTSIILPQTV
;
A
#
# COMPACT_ATOMS: atom_id res chain seq x y z
N ARG A 1 4.36 -38.01 -32.44
CA ARG A 1 4.51 -36.70 -31.76
C ARG A 1 5.94 -36.64 -31.29
N LEU A 2 6.70 -35.68 -31.81
CA LEU A 2 8.05 -35.39 -31.34
C LEU A 2 7.94 -34.45 -30.12
N GLU A 3 8.57 -34.82 -29.01
CA GLU A 3 8.64 -34.01 -27.79
C GLU A 3 10.11 -33.64 -27.57
N ILE A 4 10.39 -32.33 -27.57
CA ILE A 4 11.73 -31.83 -27.33
C ILE A 4 11.75 -31.33 -25.89
N THR A 5 12.60 -31.97 -25.06
CA THR A 5 12.78 -31.62 -23.64
C THR A 5 14.10 -30.90 -23.46
N ASN A 6 14.21 -30.04 -22.42
CA ASN A 6 15.42 -29.31 -22.04
C ASN A 6 15.97 -28.31 -23.08
N MET A 7 15.10 -27.64 -23.84
CA MET A 7 15.53 -26.52 -24.66
C MET A 7 15.98 -25.34 -23.78
N GLN A 8 17.19 -24.83 -24.03
CA GLN A 8 17.73 -23.63 -23.39
C GLN A 8 17.78 -22.50 -24.42
N PHE A 9 17.17 -21.39 -24.09
CA PHE A 9 17.23 -20.17 -24.91
C PHE A 9 18.26 -19.19 -24.32
N PRO A 10 18.91 -18.34 -25.16
CA PRO A 10 19.80 -17.31 -24.68
C PRO A 10 19.11 -16.33 -23.70
N ALA A 11 19.86 -15.87 -22.70
CA ALA A 11 19.35 -14.96 -21.68
C ALA A 11 18.99 -13.56 -22.22
N ASP A 12 19.54 -13.20 -23.36
CA ASP A 12 19.35 -11.89 -23.98
C ASP A 12 17.96 -11.72 -24.64
N GLY A 13 17.22 -12.83 -24.71
CA GLY A 13 15.91 -12.86 -25.38
C GLY A 13 16.02 -12.76 -26.90
N GLY A 14 14.88 -12.75 -27.57
CA GLY A 14 14.81 -12.62 -29.02
C GLY A 14 13.75 -13.55 -29.62
N ASP A 15 13.56 -13.47 -30.93
CA ASP A 15 12.67 -14.36 -31.67
C ASP A 15 13.48 -15.54 -32.21
N TYR A 16 13.10 -16.74 -31.86
CA TYR A 16 13.75 -17.98 -32.24
C TYR A 16 12.79 -18.84 -33.03
N VAL A 17 13.31 -19.45 -34.09
CA VAL A 17 12.60 -20.46 -34.87
C VAL A 17 13.29 -21.78 -34.69
N VAL A 18 12.55 -22.81 -34.32
CA VAL A 18 13.09 -24.18 -34.21
C VAL A 18 13.00 -24.85 -35.56
N SER A 19 14.17 -25.12 -36.14
CA SER A 19 14.32 -25.91 -37.37
C SER A 19 14.94 -27.27 -37.03
N GLY A 20 14.61 -28.27 -37.79
CA GLY A 20 15.16 -29.60 -37.58
C GLY A 20 15.09 -30.44 -38.86
N SER A 21 15.79 -31.57 -38.86
CA SER A 21 15.70 -32.56 -39.91
C SER A 21 15.55 -33.96 -39.31
N TYR A 22 14.90 -34.84 -40.01
CA TYR A 22 14.84 -36.26 -39.65
C TYR A 22 15.40 -37.11 -40.78
N THR A 23 16.01 -38.22 -40.44
CA THR A 23 16.55 -39.18 -41.40
C THR A 23 15.65 -40.43 -41.37
N THR A 24 15.17 -40.82 -42.53
CA THR A 24 14.36 -42.04 -42.73
C THR A 24 15.26 -43.27 -42.70
N ALA A 25 14.67 -44.45 -42.53
CA ALA A 25 15.40 -45.73 -42.45
C ALA A 25 16.20 -46.08 -43.72
N ASP A 26 15.84 -45.49 -44.84
CA ASP A 26 16.53 -45.54 -46.13
C ASP A 26 17.67 -44.54 -46.32
N GLY A 27 18.00 -43.79 -45.23
CA GLY A 27 19.13 -42.86 -45.18
C GLY A 27 18.86 -41.49 -45.84
N GLN A 28 17.60 -41.22 -46.25
CA GLN A 28 17.25 -39.89 -46.76
C GLN A 28 16.95 -38.92 -45.63
N SER A 29 17.49 -37.70 -45.73
CA SER A 29 17.25 -36.62 -44.75
C SER A 29 16.17 -35.67 -45.30
N HIS A 30 15.17 -35.45 -44.47
CA HIS A 30 14.06 -34.52 -44.76
C HIS A 30 14.09 -33.39 -43.73
N ALA A 31 13.95 -32.14 -44.19
CA ALA A 31 13.79 -31.02 -43.31
C ALA A 31 12.37 -31.00 -42.70
N LEU A 32 12.27 -30.69 -41.44
CA LEU A 32 11.00 -30.35 -40.80
C LEU A 32 10.63 -28.91 -41.15
N ASP A 33 9.35 -28.63 -41.24
CA ASP A 33 8.88 -27.25 -41.35
C ASP A 33 9.31 -26.47 -40.12
N ASP A 34 9.77 -25.24 -40.33
CA ASP A 34 10.15 -24.37 -39.24
C ASP A 34 8.97 -24.10 -38.30
N SER A 35 9.23 -24.07 -37.01
CA SER A 35 8.19 -23.71 -36.05
C SER A 35 7.75 -22.24 -36.25
N ALA A 36 6.57 -21.88 -35.71
CA ALA A 36 6.25 -20.47 -35.50
C ALA A 36 7.33 -19.80 -34.64
N ALA A 37 7.58 -18.51 -34.86
CA ALA A 37 8.54 -17.76 -34.09
C ALA A 37 8.17 -17.78 -32.58
N ILE A 38 9.12 -18.19 -31.76
CA ILE A 38 9.01 -18.21 -30.30
C ILE A 38 9.71 -16.98 -29.76
N THR A 39 8.95 -16.02 -29.26
CA THR A 39 9.53 -14.81 -28.63
C THR A 39 9.99 -15.16 -27.21
N VAL A 40 11.29 -15.14 -27.00
CA VAL A 40 11.92 -15.29 -25.67
C VAL A 40 12.16 -13.91 -25.09
N ILE A 41 11.56 -13.64 -23.94
CA ILE A 41 11.74 -12.38 -23.24
C ILE A 41 13.12 -12.39 -22.52
N ALA A 42 13.92 -11.35 -22.73
CA ALA A 42 15.20 -11.20 -22.03
C ALA A 42 15.01 -11.26 -20.50
N ASN A 43 15.96 -11.88 -19.83
CA ASN A 43 15.95 -11.94 -18.37
C ASN A 43 15.96 -10.53 -17.77
N THR A 44 15.02 -10.25 -16.91
CA THR A 44 15.06 -9.03 -16.09
C THR A 44 16.25 -9.08 -15.14
N PRO A 45 16.78 -7.93 -14.67
CA PRO A 45 17.85 -7.90 -13.66
C PRO A 45 17.51 -8.74 -12.41
N LEU A 46 16.23 -8.79 -12.05
CA LEU A 46 15.74 -9.62 -10.95
C LEU A 46 15.89 -11.11 -11.24
N GLN A 47 15.52 -11.55 -12.45
CA GLN A 47 15.68 -12.95 -12.86
C GLN A 47 17.15 -13.35 -12.94
N ALA A 48 18.01 -12.46 -13.44
CA ALA A 48 19.46 -12.68 -13.44
C ALA A 48 20.02 -12.82 -12.00
N ALA A 49 19.56 -12.02 -11.06
CA ALA A 49 19.93 -12.13 -9.65
C ALA A 49 19.44 -13.44 -9.01
N VAL A 50 18.22 -13.87 -9.34
CA VAL A 50 17.66 -15.14 -8.87
C VAL A 50 18.47 -16.33 -9.42
N SER A 51 18.77 -16.34 -10.72
CA SER A 51 19.56 -17.42 -11.33
C SER A 51 21.00 -17.46 -10.80
N TRP A 52 21.58 -16.29 -10.50
CA TRP A 52 22.87 -16.22 -9.81
C TRP A 52 22.80 -16.83 -8.40
N LEU A 53 21.74 -16.53 -7.64
CA LEU A 53 21.52 -17.13 -6.32
C LEU A 53 21.36 -18.66 -6.42
N ASP A 54 20.61 -19.16 -7.40
CA ASP A 54 20.42 -20.60 -7.62
C ASP A 54 21.73 -21.35 -7.91
N ALA A 55 22.67 -20.67 -8.54
CA ALA A 55 23.99 -21.24 -8.84
C ALA A 55 24.92 -21.30 -7.61
N GLN A 56 24.57 -20.69 -6.46
CA GLN A 56 25.45 -20.64 -5.29
C GLN A 56 25.34 -21.89 -4.43
N PRO A 57 26.47 -22.56 -4.09
CA PRO A 57 26.46 -23.77 -3.26
C PRO A 57 25.87 -23.56 -1.86
N TRP A 58 26.08 -22.37 -1.27
CA TRP A 58 25.50 -22.03 0.05
C TRP A 58 23.97 -21.93 0.01
N VAL A 59 23.38 -21.49 -1.11
CA VAL A 59 21.93 -21.42 -1.28
C VAL A 59 21.33 -22.82 -1.38
N ALA A 60 22.00 -23.75 -2.06
CA ALA A 60 21.60 -25.14 -2.10
C ALA A 60 21.64 -25.78 -0.69
N ALA A 61 22.71 -25.54 0.07
CA ALA A 61 22.84 -25.98 1.45
C ALA A 61 21.78 -25.34 2.38
N TRP A 62 21.47 -24.05 2.20
CA TRP A 62 20.42 -23.35 2.93
C TRP A 62 19.04 -23.94 2.65
N ASN A 63 18.71 -24.15 1.38
CA ASN A 63 17.44 -24.68 0.95
C ASN A 63 17.25 -26.18 1.31
N SER A 64 18.32 -26.92 1.60
CA SER A 64 18.25 -28.31 2.06
C SER A 64 17.68 -28.44 3.48
N ASN A 65 17.77 -27.39 4.31
CA ASN A 65 17.10 -27.36 5.60
C ASN A 65 15.59 -27.16 5.40
N PRO A 66 14.71 -28.08 5.89
CA PRO A 66 13.27 -28.03 5.64
C PRO A 66 12.62 -26.71 6.08
N PHE A 67 13.05 -26.17 7.24
CA PHE A 67 12.50 -24.91 7.76
C PHE A 67 12.97 -23.70 6.95
N LEU A 68 14.28 -23.59 6.70
CA LEU A 68 14.85 -22.46 5.98
C LEU A 68 14.44 -22.45 4.51
N GLY A 69 14.43 -23.62 3.86
CA GLY A 69 14.00 -23.75 2.47
C GLY A 69 12.50 -23.53 2.27
N MET A 70 11.68 -23.68 3.31
CA MET A 70 10.24 -23.41 3.24
C MET A 70 9.91 -21.94 3.52
N PHE A 71 10.46 -21.34 4.58
CA PHE A 71 10.06 -20.02 5.07
C PHE A 71 11.00 -18.88 4.65
N PHE A 72 12.29 -19.19 4.42
CA PHE A 72 13.34 -18.18 4.20
C PHE A 72 14.16 -18.48 2.94
N LYS A 73 13.54 -19.01 1.90
CA LYS A 73 14.19 -19.26 0.62
C LYS A 73 14.74 -17.96 0.04
N PRO A 74 16.09 -17.80 -0.18
CA PRO A 74 16.67 -16.52 -0.60
C PRO A 74 16.10 -15.99 -1.90
N GLN A 75 15.81 -16.85 -2.88
CA GLN A 75 15.22 -16.49 -4.15
C GLN A 75 13.80 -15.93 -3.97
N LEU A 76 13.01 -16.58 -3.08
CA LEU A 76 11.65 -16.15 -2.78
C LEU A 76 11.65 -14.82 -2.02
N LEU A 77 12.57 -14.62 -1.09
CA LEU A 77 12.71 -13.35 -0.38
C LEU A 77 13.03 -12.21 -1.34
N LEU A 78 13.97 -12.42 -2.27
CA LEU A 78 14.34 -11.41 -3.27
C LEU A 78 13.18 -11.07 -4.20
N THR A 79 12.50 -12.06 -4.75
CA THR A 79 11.36 -11.85 -5.66
C THR A 79 10.16 -11.23 -4.95
N SER A 80 9.88 -11.67 -3.71
CA SER A 80 8.81 -11.10 -2.89
C SER A 80 9.09 -9.65 -2.53
N PHE A 81 10.32 -9.33 -2.13
CA PHE A 81 10.71 -7.95 -1.83
C PHE A 81 10.53 -7.05 -3.06
N ALA A 82 11.03 -7.48 -4.22
CA ALA A 82 10.91 -6.72 -5.47
C ALA A 82 9.44 -6.50 -5.87
N SER A 83 8.57 -7.47 -5.62
CA SER A 83 7.14 -7.37 -5.93
C SER A 83 6.36 -6.52 -4.92
N LEU A 84 6.74 -6.57 -3.64
CA LEU A 84 6.04 -5.88 -2.55
C LEU A 84 6.49 -4.42 -2.40
N PHE A 85 7.74 -4.12 -2.75
CA PHE A 85 8.31 -2.79 -2.56
C PHE A 85 7.55 -1.66 -3.27
N PRO A 86 7.13 -1.81 -4.55
CA PRO A 86 6.29 -0.81 -5.20
C PRO A 86 4.95 -0.58 -4.49
N GLY A 87 4.31 -1.65 -4.02
CA GLY A 87 3.07 -1.55 -3.23
C GLY A 87 3.27 -0.82 -1.90
N TRP A 88 4.40 -1.07 -1.23
CA TRP A 88 4.77 -0.35 -0.01
C TRP A 88 4.97 1.14 -0.25
N LEU A 89 5.62 1.53 -1.37
CA LEU A 89 5.76 2.94 -1.76
C LEU A 89 4.41 3.62 -2.00
N VAL A 90 3.47 2.92 -2.63
CA VAL A 90 2.10 3.43 -2.82
C VAL A 90 1.41 3.63 -1.46
N CYS A 91 1.49 2.66 -0.55
CA CYS A 91 0.95 2.79 0.80
C CYS A 91 1.56 3.98 1.55
N LEU A 92 2.88 4.15 1.48
CA LEU A 92 3.58 5.28 2.08
C LEU A 92 3.09 6.61 1.49
N GLY A 93 2.95 6.69 0.16
CA GLY A 93 2.41 7.85 -0.54
C GLY A 93 0.98 8.20 -0.07
N ILE A 94 0.11 7.21 0.03
CA ILE A 94 -1.26 7.40 0.54
C ILE A 94 -1.23 7.97 1.96
N VAL A 95 -0.40 7.40 2.85
CA VAL A 95 -0.27 7.87 4.24
C VAL A 95 0.23 9.31 4.30
N LEU A 96 1.31 9.63 3.58
CA LEU A 96 1.87 10.98 3.56
C LEU A 96 0.89 12.03 3.05
N VAL A 97 0.01 11.67 2.11
CA VAL A 97 -1.01 12.59 1.59
C VAL A 97 -2.22 12.66 2.50
N CYS A 98 -2.73 11.52 3.00
CA CYS A 98 -3.96 11.51 3.78
C CYS A 98 -3.82 12.15 5.18
N TYR A 99 -2.65 12.02 5.84
CA TYR A 99 -2.47 12.50 7.21
C TYR A 99 -2.60 14.01 7.38
N PRO A 100 -2.05 14.89 6.54
CA PRO A 100 -2.29 16.33 6.62
C PRO A 100 -3.79 16.68 6.60
N PHE A 101 -4.56 16.05 5.72
CA PHE A 101 -6.02 16.23 5.68
C PHE A 101 -6.70 15.67 6.94
N ALA A 102 -6.27 14.52 7.41
CA ALA A 102 -6.78 13.90 8.63
C ALA A 102 -6.54 14.79 9.87
N ILE A 103 -5.38 15.44 9.97
CA ILE A 103 -5.04 16.35 11.06
C ILE A 103 -5.98 17.56 11.04
N VAL A 104 -6.14 18.22 9.89
CA VAL A 104 -7.01 19.39 9.75
C VAL A 104 -8.47 19.05 10.07
N LEU A 105 -8.99 17.96 9.48
CA LEU A 105 -10.35 17.48 9.73
C LEU A 105 -10.51 17.04 11.20
N GLY A 106 -9.55 16.32 11.75
CA GLY A 106 -9.56 15.86 13.13
C GLY A 106 -9.62 17.02 14.13
N LEU A 107 -8.80 18.05 13.92
CA LEU A 107 -8.84 19.27 14.74
C LEU A 107 -10.18 19.99 14.61
N ALA A 108 -10.70 20.14 13.39
CA ALA A 108 -12.01 20.76 13.14
C ALA A 108 -13.12 20.02 13.91
N PHE A 109 -13.18 18.69 13.81
CA PHE A 109 -14.18 17.88 14.50
C PHE A 109 -13.98 17.85 16.03
N ALA A 110 -12.76 17.94 16.52
CA ALA A 110 -12.49 18.12 17.95
C ALA A 110 -13.07 19.45 18.47
N MET A 111 -12.85 20.54 17.73
CA MET A 111 -13.42 21.86 18.08
C MET A 111 -14.94 21.88 17.98
N LEU A 112 -15.52 21.27 16.93
CA LEU A 112 -16.98 21.17 16.80
C LEU A 112 -17.58 20.36 17.94
N LYS A 113 -16.95 19.26 18.36
CA LYS A 113 -17.42 18.41 19.48
C LYS A 113 -17.39 19.14 20.82
N THR A 114 -16.48 20.08 21.01
CA THR A 114 -16.41 20.91 22.22
C THR A 114 -17.21 22.21 22.13
N SER A 115 -17.86 22.48 20.99
CA SER A 115 -18.65 23.68 20.76
C SER A 115 -19.86 23.78 21.71
N ARG A 116 -20.24 25.02 22.05
CA ARG A 116 -21.48 25.33 22.78
C ARG A 116 -22.75 25.11 21.95
N HIS A 117 -22.64 25.13 20.63
CA HIS A 117 -23.77 24.93 19.71
C HIS A 117 -24.13 23.45 19.66
N LYS A 118 -25.34 23.11 20.16
CA LYS A 118 -25.83 21.71 20.26
C LYS A 118 -25.83 20.97 18.92
N VAL A 119 -26.21 21.65 17.83
CA VAL A 119 -26.27 21.04 16.48
C VAL A 119 -24.87 20.69 15.98
N LEU A 120 -23.91 21.60 16.04
CA LEU A 120 -22.53 21.37 15.59
C LEU A 120 -21.88 20.22 16.38
N ARG A 121 -22.12 20.22 17.70
CA ARG A 121 -21.65 19.14 18.57
C ARG A 121 -22.27 17.79 18.22
N ALA A 122 -23.59 17.76 17.92
CA ALA A 122 -24.27 16.52 17.53
C ALA A 122 -23.73 15.94 16.23
N ILE A 123 -23.48 16.79 15.22
CA ILE A 123 -22.87 16.40 13.94
C ILE A 123 -21.49 15.78 14.19
N ALA A 124 -20.64 16.44 14.99
CA ALA A 124 -19.31 15.93 15.29
C ALA A 124 -19.35 14.59 16.03
N ILE A 125 -20.26 14.44 17.00
CA ILE A 125 -20.44 13.18 17.74
C ILE A 125 -20.91 12.07 16.80
N CYS A 126 -21.86 12.35 15.92
CA CYS A 126 -22.37 11.38 14.94
C CYS A 126 -21.24 10.91 14.00
N TYR A 127 -20.50 11.86 13.42
CA TYR A 127 -19.36 11.58 12.52
C TYR A 127 -18.30 10.71 13.22
N ILE A 128 -17.85 11.14 14.39
CA ILE A 128 -16.79 10.44 15.12
C ILE A 128 -17.24 9.03 15.53
N ASN A 129 -18.45 8.90 16.07
CA ASN A 129 -18.96 7.62 16.53
C ASN A 129 -19.22 6.65 15.37
N LEU A 130 -19.73 7.13 14.23
CA LEU A 130 -19.96 6.32 13.05
C LEU A 130 -18.64 5.72 12.53
N LEU A 131 -17.65 6.57 12.34
CA LEU A 131 -16.37 6.12 11.76
C LEU A 131 -15.55 5.26 12.72
N ARG A 132 -15.56 5.56 14.02
CA ARG A 132 -14.87 4.74 15.02
C ARG A 132 -15.65 3.49 15.42
N GLY A 133 -16.96 3.51 15.24
CA GLY A 133 -17.85 2.37 15.54
C GLY A 133 -17.96 1.36 14.40
N THR A 134 -17.43 1.66 13.22
CA THR A 134 -17.45 0.75 12.07
C THR A 134 -16.02 0.30 11.72
N PRO A 135 -15.82 -0.99 11.33
CA PRO A 135 -14.52 -1.47 10.91
C PRO A 135 -14.00 -0.71 9.68
N LEU A 136 -12.73 -0.31 9.69
CA LEU A 136 -12.09 0.36 8.55
C LEU A 136 -12.25 -0.44 7.25
N PHE A 137 -12.09 -1.77 7.33
CA PHE A 137 -12.27 -2.65 6.17
C PHE A 137 -13.64 -2.49 5.52
N LEU A 138 -14.71 -2.40 6.34
CA LEU A 138 -16.07 -2.20 5.84
C LEU A 138 -16.21 -0.84 5.13
N GLN A 139 -15.61 0.22 5.69
CA GLN A 139 -15.61 1.56 5.08
C GLN A 139 -14.90 1.53 3.73
N ILE A 140 -13.72 0.91 3.64
CA ILE A 140 -12.99 0.73 2.38
C ILE A 140 -13.88 -0.04 1.38
N TYR A 141 -14.46 -1.16 1.79
CA TYR A 141 -15.27 -2.01 0.92
C TYR A 141 -16.47 -1.25 0.34
N ILE A 142 -17.22 -0.53 1.18
CA ILE A 142 -18.36 0.27 0.73
C ILE A 142 -17.91 1.35 -0.25
N MET A 143 -16.81 2.03 0.00
CA MET A 143 -16.35 3.11 -0.87
C MET A 143 -15.81 2.57 -2.21
N PHE A 144 -15.00 1.50 -2.20
CA PHE A 144 -14.42 0.95 -3.42
C PHE A 144 -15.43 0.22 -4.33
N PHE A 145 -16.42 -0.43 -3.74
CA PHE A 145 -17.42 -1.18 -4.52
C PHE A 145 -18.76 -0.47 -4.60
N GLY A 146 -19.17 0.26 -3.57
CA GLY A 146 -20.46 0.94 -3.54
C GLY A 146 -20.52 2.18 -4.43
N LEU A 147 -19.46 3.00 -4.48
CA LEU A 147 -19.46 4.21 -5.32
C LEU A 147 -19.59 3.91 -6.82
N PRO A 148 -18.86 2.95 -7.40
CA PRO A 148 -19.04 2.57 -8.78
C PRO A 148 -20.46 2.06 -9.11
N MET A 149 -21.12 1.38 -8.17
CA MET A 149 -22.50 0.89 -8.35
C MET A 149 -23.52 2.03 -8.51
N VAL A 150 -23.23 3.21 -7.95
CA VAL A 150 -24.07 4.40 -8.13
C VAL A 150 -23.53 5.36 -9.21
N GLY A 151 -22.58 4.89 -10.02
CA GLY A 151 -22.04 5.63 -11.17
C GLY A 151 -20.90 6.61 -10.83
N ILE A 152 -20.39 6.59 -9.61
CA ILE A 152 -19.28 7.46 -9.17
C ILE A 152 -17.97 6.68 -9.27
N ASN A 153 -17.16 7.01 -10.29
CA ASN A 153 -15.86 6.40 -10.50
C ASN A 153 -14.74 7.35 -10.09
N ILE A 154 -13.97 6.97 -9.08
CA ILE A 154 -12.82 7.72 -8.56
C ILE A 154 -11.59 6.82 -8.68
N ASP A 155 -10.43 7.41 -8.99
CA ASP A 155 -9.16 6.67 -8.99
C ASP A 155 -8.92 5.99 -7.64
N ASN A 156 -8.45 4.75 -7.67
CA ASN A 156 -8.29 3.92 -6.47
C ASN A 156 -7.34 4.53 -5.43
N ASN A 157 -6.26 5.18 -5.85
CA ASN A 157 -5.32 5.80 -4.93
C ASN A 157 -5.94 7.05 -4.27
N VAL A 158 -6.66 7.85 -5.06
CA VAL A 158 -7.40 9.02 -4.55
C VAL A 158 -8.48 8.58 -3.56
N LEU A 159 -9.23 7.54 -3.89
CA LEU A 159 -10.24 6.98 -3.00
C LEU A 159 -9.62 6.45 -1.71
N GLY A 160 -8.49 5.76 -1.80
CA GLY A 160 -7.70 5.32 -0.65
C GLY A 160 -7.30 6.48 0.26
N VAL A 161 -6.80 7.59 -0.31
CA VAL A 161 -6.47 8.81 0.45
C VAL A 161 -7.70 9.36 1.17
N ILE A 162 -8.85 9.47 0.48
CA ILE A 162 -10.09 10.01 1.06
C ILE A 162 -10.55 9.14 2.24
N VAL A 163 -10.67 7.83 2.03
CA VAL A 163 -11.16 6.91 3.08
C VAL A 163 -10.24 6.92 4.30
N MET A 164 -8.93 6.88 4.07
CA MET A 164 -7.94 6.91 5.14
C MET A 164 -7.94 8.25 5.89
N ALA A 165 -8.03 9.38 5.18
CA ALA A 165 -8.11 10.71 5.80
C ALA A 165 -9.36 10.86 6.66
N VAL A 166 -10.53 10.45 6.14
CA VAL A 166 -11.80 10.51 6.85
C VAL A 166 -11.80 9.61 8.09
N ASN A 167 -11.36 8.37 7.96
CA ASN A 167 -11.28 7.45 9.09
C ASN A 167 -10.29 7.95 10.15
N SER A 168 -9.07 8.29 9.77
CA SER A 168 -8.01 8.76 10.69
C SER A 168 -8.42 10.04 11.40
N SER A 169 -9.15 10.95 10.72
CA SER A 169 -9.61 12.21 11.33
C SER A 169 -10.54 11.98 12.52
N ALA A 170 -11.35 10.94 12.51
CA ALA A 170 -12.25 10.62 13.63
C ALA A 170 -11.47 10.17 14.88
N TYR A 171 -10.36 9.45 14.70
CA TYR A 171 -9.47 9.09 15.80
C TYR A 171 -8.67 10.30 16.30
N LEU A 172 -8.11 11.10 15.38
CA LEU A 172 -7.40 12.32 15.71
C LEU A 172 -8.30 13.34 16.42
N ALA A 173 -9.58 13.43 16.05
CA ALA A 173 -10.53 14.30 16.73
C ALA A 173 -10.64 13.99 18.23
N GLU A 174 -10.66 12.71 18.61
CA GLU A 174 -10.68 12.32 20.02
C GLU A 174 -9.35 12.56 20.72
N ILE A 175 -8.23 12.34 20.04
CA ILE A 175 -6.90 12.63 20.57
C ILE A 175 -6.76 14.12 20.84
N PHE A 176 -7.07 14.98 19.87
CA PHE A 176 -7.03 16.43 20.06
C PHE A 176 -8.01 16.89 21.16
N ARG A 177 -9.22 16.36 21.19
CA ARG A 177 -10.19 16.69 22.25
C ARG A 177 -9.65 16.34 23.62
N ALA A 178 -9.07 15.15 23.78
CA ALA A 178 -8.50 14.72 25.05
C ALA A 178 -7.30 15.58 25.44
N GLY A 179 -6.40 15.90 24.51
CA GLY A 179 -5.28 16.80 24.73
C GLY A 179 -5.73 18.20 25.15
N ILE A 180 -6.70 18.81 24.43
CA ILE A 180 -7.23 20.13 24.76
C ILE A 180 -7.86 20.13 26.18
N GLN A 181 -8.57 19.07 26.54
CA GLN A 181 -9.22 18.94 27.84
C GLN A 181 -8.26 18.63 29.00
N SER A 182 -7.05 18.15 28.71
CA SER A 182 -6.03 17.90 29.75
C SER A 182 -5.31 19.18 30.20
N ILE A 183 -5.43 20.28 29.45
CA ILE A 183 -4.78 21.54 29.80
C ILE A 183 -5.46 22.16 31.01
N PRO A 184 -4.70 22.54 32.08
CA PRO A 184 -5.24 23.15 33.30
C PRO A 184 -6.00 24.42 32.99
N GLN A 185 -7.12 24.64 33.70
CA GLN A 185 -7.98 25.82 33.56
C GLN A 185 -7.20 27.14 33.77
N GLY A 186 -6.16 27.15 34.63
CA GLY A 186 -5.30 28.28 34.84
C GLY A 186 -4.59 28.83 33.60
N GLN A 187 -4.34 27.98 32.59
CA GLN A 187 -3.78 28.42 31.29
C GLN A 187 -4.77 29.30 30.53
N TYR A 188 -6.05 28.96 30.56
CA TYR A 188 -7.12 29.75 29.96
C TYR A 188 -7.33 31.09 30.72
N GLU A 189 -7.26 31.06 32.04
CA GLU A 189 -7.41 32.23 32.89
C GLU A 189 -6.23 33.20 32.71
N ALA A 190 -5.00 32.67 32.66
CA ALA A 190 -3.79 33.46 32.37
C ALA A 190 -3.85 34.12 31.00
N ALA A 191 -4.26 33.40 29.97
CA ALA A 191 -4.45 33.93 28.61
C ALA A 191 -5.50 35.05 28.59
N ALA A 192 -6.63 34.85 29.27
CA ALA A 192 -7.67 35.87 29.41
C ALA A 192 -7.17 37.13 30.14
N SER A 193 -6.35 36.95 31.16
CA SER A 193 -5.75 38.09 31.92
C SER A 193 -4.77 38.93 31.06
N LEU A 194 -4.17 38.30 30.02
CA LEU A 194 -3.34 38.97 29.03
C LEU A 194 -4.17 39.58 27.87
N GLY A 195 -5.51 39.54 27.95
CA GLY A 195 -6.42 40.09 26.92
C GLY A 195 -6.49 39.25 25.65
N MET A 196 -6.04 37.99 25.65
CA MET A 196 -6.10 37.11 24.49
C MET A 196 -7.54 36.71 24.21
N ASN A 197 -7.91 36.76 22.94
CA ASN A 197 -9.19 36.20 22.50
C ASN A 197 -9.13 34.65 22.39
N GLY A 198 -10.29 33.98 22.28
CA GLY A 198 -10.37 32.53 22.27
C GLY A 198 -9.55 31.84 21.16
N PHE A 199 -9.43 32.49 20.00
CA PHE A 199 -8.62 31.96 18.89
C PHE A 199 -7.10 32.06 19.23
N GLN A 200 -6.67 33.21 19.72
CA GLN A 200 -5.28 33.41 20.17
C GLN A 200 -4.91 32.45 21.31
N THR A 201 -5.79 32.32 22.31
CA THR A 201 -5.61 31.35 23.40
C THR A 201 -5.46 29.92 22.83
N MET A 202 -6.34 29.50 21.94
CA MET A 202 -6.30 28.16 21.36
C MET A 202 -5.02 27.91 20.57
N THR A 203 -4.66 28.82 19.65
CA THR A 203 -3.54 28.62 18.72
C THR A 203 -2.16 28.84 19.33
N SER A 204 -2.05 29.80 20.30
CA SER A 204 -0.74 30.20 20.86
C SER A 204 -0.43 29.53 22.19
N ILE A 205 -1.44 29.11 22.94
CA ILE A 205 -1.24 28.56 24.30
C ILE A 205 -1.66 27.10 24.36
N ILE A 206 -2.90 26.75 23.93
CA ILE A 206 -3.49 25.43 24.19
C ILE A 206 -2.97 24.39 23.21
N LEU A 207 -3.09 24.62 21.90
CA LEU A 207 -2.68 23.63 20.88
C LEU A 207 -1.17 23.28 20.96
N PRO A 208 -0.24 24.23 21.17
CA PRO A 208 1.18 23.88 21.30
C PRO A 208 1.51 23.01 22.53
N GLN A 209 0.65 23.03 23.55
CA GLN A 209 0.80 22.19 24.74
C GLN A 209 0.12 20.84 24.65
N THR A 210 -0.69 20.62 23.61
CA THR A 210 -1.44 19.35 23.41
C THR A 210 -0.74 18.37 22.48
N VAL A 211 0.39 18.74 21.87
CA VAL A 211 1.16 17.95 20.90
C VAL A 211 2.33 17.25 21.59
#